data_12f2d03fdddb239e85e0108cf9900f3a
#
_entry.id   12f2d03fdddb239e85e0108cf9900f3a
#
_cell.length_a   1.000
_cell.length_b   1.000
_cell.length_c   1.000
_cell.angle_alpha   90.00
_cell.angle_beta   90.00
_cell.angle_gamma   90.00
#
_symmetry.space_group_name_H-M   'P 1'
#
loop_
_entity.id
_entity.type
_entity.pdbx_description
1 polymer ?
#
loop_
_entity_poly.entity_id
_entity_poly.type
_entity_poly.pdbx_seq_one_letter_code
_entity_poly.pdbx_strand_id
1 'polypeptide(L)'
;MKIFFVLLFLLASLSQLAVAVEKEFSEEQISKKRQSFTLAVLPDTQFYCDTRLKLSEKWGNGDLRHHFFEQTRWVRDNQKRLNIAFLVHEGDIVQADAPEEWAIAKEAMSILDGHVPYCLCLGNHDMGFQKSNNKYGGDIAVNRTTHFNKYFPREKYAQTKEFGGTFDPKRHDNSWYHFDAAGMKFLIVSLECKPRDEVLDWANKVVAEHPEHRVIVLTHAYMRAN
;
A
#
# COMPACT_ATOMS: atom_id res chain seq x y z
N MET A 1 66.14 -9.73 -8.87
CA MET A 1 65.17 -9.10 -9.79
C MET A 1 64.01 -10.01 -10.27
N LYS A 2 64.03 -11.31 -9.99
CA LYS A 2 62.92 -12.24 -10.40
C LYS A 2 61.81 -12.41 -9.36
N ILE A 3 62.04 -12.04 -8.12
CA ILE A 3 61.02 -12.21 -7.03
C ILE A 3 59.97 -11.11 -7.07
N PHE A 4 60.30 -9.90 -7.55
CA PHE A 4 59.34 -8.78 -7.62
C PHE A 4 58.26 -8.96 -8.69
N PHE A 5 58.53 -9.65 -9.78
CA PHE A 5 57.55 -9.91 -10.84
C PHE A 5 56.51 -10.97 -10.46
N VAL A 6 56.89 -11.96 -9.66
CA VAL A 6 55.95 -13.01 -9.20
C VAL A 6 54.98 -12.47 -8.19
N LEU A 7 55.38 -11.52 -7.31
CA LEU A 7 54.46 -10.89 -6.33
C LEU A 7 53.42 -9.98 -6.99
N LEU A 8 53.82 -9.25 -8.06
CA LEU A 8 52.87 -8.39 -8.79
C LEU A 8 51.81 -9.21 -9.56
N PHE A 9 52.17 -10.36 -10.13
CA PHE A 9 51.23 -11.25 -10.81
C PHE A 9 50.25 -11.91 -9.83
N LEU A 10 50.73 -12.29 -8.64
CA LEU A 10 49.88 -12.85 -7.58
C LEU A 10 48.88 -11.82 -7.02
N LEU A 11 49.30 -10.56 -6.84
CA LEU A 11 48.41 -9.48 -6.38
C LEU A 11 47.38 -9.09 -7.44
N ALA A 12 47.73 -9.08 -8.72
CA ALA A 12 46.80 -8.81 -9.82
C ALA A 12 45.78 -9.95 -9.98
N SER A 13 46.18 -11.22 -9.81
CA SER A 13 45.28 -12.36 -9.87
C SER A 13 44.32 -12.40 -8.67
N LEU A 14 44.77 -12.04 -7.47
CA LEU A 14 43.90 -11.93 -6.28
C LEU A 14 42.89 -10.79 -6.38
N SER A 15 43.28 -9.65 -6.95
CA SER A 15 42.33 -8.53 -7.15
C SER A 15 41.27 -8.84 -8.22
N GLN A 16 41.64 -9.54 -9.30
CA GLN A 16 40.71 -10.01 -10.32
C GLN A 16 39.76 -11.08 -9.78
N LEU A 17 40.25 -11.97 -8.93
CA LEU A 17 39.44 -12.99 -8.26
C LEU A 17 38.45 -12.35 -7.28
N ALA A 18 38.88 -11.34 -6.51
CA ALA A 18 38.02 -10.61 -5.58
C ALA A 18 36.88 -9.85 -6.33
N VAL A 19 37.22 -9.18 -7.43
CA VAL A 19 36.22 -8.48 -8.26
C VAL A 19 35.25 -9.46 -8.93
N ALA A 20 35.70 -10.62 -9.37
CA ALA A 20 34.87 -11.66 -9.94
C ALA A 20 33.92 -12.26 -8.89
N VAL A 21 34.42 -12.51 -7.67
CA VAL A 21 33.59 -12.99 -6.54
C VAL A 21 32.56 -11.96 -6.11
N GLU A 22 32.92 -10.66 -6.02
CA GLU A 22 31.97 -9.60 -5.74
C GLU A 22 30.88 -9.47 -6.84
N LYS A 23 31.26 -9.63 -8.09
CA LYS A 23 30.33 -9.58 -9.22
C LYS A 23 29.39 -10.79 -9.24
N GLU A 24 29.91 -12.00 -9.01
CA GLU A 24 29.09 -13.22 -8.87
C GLU A 24 28.12 -13.13 -7.68
N PHE A 25 28.58 -12.62 -6.54
CA PHE A 25 27.76 -12.44 -5.36
C PHE A 25 26.64 -11.40 -5.59
N SER A 26 26.95 -10.31 -6.30
CA SER A 26 25.94 -9.30 -6.67
C SER A 26 24.92 -9.83 -7.69
N GLU A 27 25.34 -10.64 -8.66
CA GLU A 27 24.44 -11.25 -9.65
C GLU A 27 23.52 -12.32 -9.04
N GLU A 28 24.02 -13.12 -8.10
CA GLU A 28 23.20 -14.07 -7.35
C GLU A 28 22.19 -13.36 -6.43
N GLN A 29 22.61 -12.29 -5.76
CA GLN A 29 21.69 -11.46 -4.97
C GLN A 29 20.63 -10.78 -5.83
N ILE A 30 21.01 -10.28 -7.01
CA ILE A 30 20.09 -9.69 -7.98
C ILE A 30 19.13 -10.74 -8.52
N SER A 31 19.59 -11.95 -8.79
CA SER A 31 18.77 -13.08 -9.26
C SER A 31 17.77 -13.51 -8.19
N LYS A 32 18.20 -13.67 -6.93
CA LYS A 32 17.31 -13.96 -5.80
C LYS A 32 16.30 -12.84 -5.57
N LYS A 33 16.72 -11.58 -5.73
CA LYS A 33 15.85 -10.41 -5.63
C LYS A 33 14.78 -10.35 -6.73
N ARG A 34 15.05 -10.92 -7.91
CA ARG A 34 14.06 -11.07 -9.00
C ARG A 34 13.03 -12.16 -8.74
N GLN A 35 13.32 -13.11 -7.85
CA GLN A 35 12.43 -14.22 -7.50
C GLN A 35 11.53 -13.91 -6.30
N SER A 36 11.77 -12.81 -5.60
CA SER A 36 10.98 -12.38 -4.44
C SER A 36 10.63 -10.91 -4.54
N PHE A 37 9.49 -10.56 -3.97
CA PHE A 37 9.03 -9.18 -3.82
C PHE A 37 8.34 -9.02 -2.47
N THR A 38 8.10 -7.78 -2.10
CA THR A 38 7.35 -7.43 -0.90
C THR A 38 6.06 -6.73 -1.31
N LEU A 39 4.93 -7.18 -0.78
CA LEU A 39 3.69 -6.43 -0.70
C LEU A 39 3.67 -5.76 0.67
N ALA A 40 3.73 -4.44 0.70
CA ALA A 40 3.61 -3.69 1.95
C ALA A 40 2.13 -3.55 2.32
N VAL A 41 1.81 -3.69 3.60
CA VAL A 41 0.45 -3.58 4.12
C VAL A 41 0.47 -2.53 5.23
N LEU A 42 -0.39 -1.52 5.11
CA LEU A 42 -0.70 -0.59 6.19
C LEU A 42 -2.05 -0.98 6.80
N PRO A 43 -2.08 -1.33 8.08
CA PRO A 43 -3.32 -1.55 8.80
C PRO A 43 -4.00 -0.21 9.15
N ASP A 44 -5.01 -0.27 10.02
CA ASP A 44 -5.76 0.87 10.50
C ASP A 44 -4.86 2.03 10.97
N THR A 45 -4.94 3.17 10.30
CA THR A 45 -4.20 4.40 10.64
C THR A 45 -5.08 5.46 11.29
N GLN A 46 -6.33 5.12 11.54
CA GLN A 46 -7.37 6.03 12.02
C GLN A 46 -6.95 6.85 13.24
N PHE A 47 -6.30 6.22 14.23
CA PHE A 47 -5.86 6.92 15.44
C PHE A 47 -4.70 7.87 15.21
N TYR A 48 -3.92 7.68 14.15
CA TYR A 48 -2.85 8.61 13.77
C TYR A 48 -3.41 9.87 13.12
N CYS A 49 -4.62 9.81 12.56
CA CYS A 49 -5.32 10.94 11.95
C CYS A 49 -6.28 11.64 12.92
N ASP A 50 -6.61 11.04 14.09
CA ASP A 50 -7.59 11.60 15.02
C ASP A 50 -7.11 12.94 15.59
N THR A 51 -7.73 14.04 15.14
CA THR A 51 -7.45 15.40 15.58
C THR A 51 -8.13 15.77 16.91
N ARG A 52 -9.04 14.94 17.39
CA ARG A 52 -9.82 15.20 18.61
C ARG A 52 -9.10 14.74 19.88
N LEU A 53 -8.10 13.91 19.74
CA LEU A 53 -7.04 13.54 20.71
C LEU A 53 -7.43 13.14 22.13
N LYS A 54 -8.67 12.81 22.41
CA LYS A 54 -9.04 12.23 23.72
C LYS A 54 -8.44 10.84 23.96
N LEU A 55 -8.03 10.15 22.90
CA LEU A 55 -7.33 8.87 22.99
C LEU A 55 -5.85 9.03 23.33
N SER A 56 -5.23 10.14 22.97
CA SER A 56 -3.83 10.40 23.29
C SER A 56 -3.60 10.59 24.80
N GLU A 57 -4.57 11.16 25.52
CA GLU A 57 -4.52 11.25 26.97
C GLU A 57 -4.56 9.85 27.61
N LYS A 58 -5.37 8.94 27.06
CA LYS A 58 -5.47 7.54 27.53
C LYS A 58 -4.22 6.72 27.24
N TRP A 59 -3.57 6.98 26.10
CA TRP A 59 -2.37 6.25 25.65
C TRP A 59 -1.07 7.02 25.88
N GLY A 60 -1.15 8.21 26.46
CA GLY A 60 -0.02 8.90 27.09
C GLY A 60 0.82 9.81 26.20
N ASN A 61 0.50 10.04 24.91
CA ASN A 61 1.51 10.60 24.02
C ASN A 61 1.08 11.68 23.02
N GLY A 62 -0.02 12.37 23.20
CA GLY A 62 -0.31 13.55 22.35
C GLY A 62 -0.54 13.23 20.86
N ASP A 63 0.15 13.92 19.99
CA ASP A 63 0.00 13.82 18.55
C ASP A 63 0.64 12.55 17.96
N LEU A 64 -0.18 11.64 17.45
CA LEU A 64 0.27 10.36 16.88
C LEU A 64 0.52 10.41 15.36
N ARG A 65 0.33 11.57 14.71
CA ARG A 65 0.46 11.73 13.25
C ARG A 65 1.82 11.29 12.73
N HIS A 66 2.87 11.50 13.52
CA HIS A 66 4.23 11.13 13.15
C HIS A 66 4.36 9.64 12.81
N HIS A 67 3.59 8.74 13.44
CA HIS A 67 3.62 7.31 13.12
C HIS A 67 3.17 7.01 11.70
N PHE A 68 2.11 7.68 11.20
CA PHE A 68 1.68 7.48 9.82
C PHE A 68 2.76 7.95 8.83
N PHE A 69 3.31 9.13 9.08
CA PHE A 69 4.39 9.67 8.24
C PHE A 69 5.66 8.82 8.28
N GLU A 70 6.01 8.27 9.43
CA GLU A 70 7.16 7.36 9.57
C GLU A 70 6.95 6.06 8.81
N GLN A 71 5.77 5.46 8.86
CA GLN A 71 5.43 4.25 8.12
C GLN A 71 5.56 4.46 6.62
N THR A 72 4.99 5.52 6.08
CA THR A 72 5.06 5.81 4.64
C THR A 72 6.47 6.18 4.19
N ARG A 73 7.23 6.95 4.97
CA ARG A 73 8.65 7.24 4.72
C ARG A 73 9.47 5.95 4.72
N TRP A 74 9.25 5.08 5.71
CA TRP A 74 9.95 3.82 5.80
C TRP A 74 9.72 2.94 4.55
N VAL A 75 8.47 2.85 4.08
CA VAL A 75 8.13 2.11 2.86
C VAL A 75 8.86 2.70 1.64
N ARG A 76 8.81 4.02 1.46
CA ARG A 76 9.52 4.72 0.39
C ARG A 76 11.03 4.47 0.44
N ASP A 77 11.64 4.66 1.60
CA ASP A 77 13.10 4.59 1.76
C ASP A 77 13.63 3.16 1.63
N ASN A 78 12.80 2.16 1.91
CA ASN A 78 13.16 0.74 1.78
C ASN A 78 12.66 0.09 0.48
N GLN A 79 11.98 0.82 -0.39
CA GLN A 79 11.37 0.28 -1.61
C GLN A 79 12.35 -0.55 -2.45
N LYS A 80 13.52 0.00 -2.72
CA LYS A 80 14.56 -0.69 -3.51
C LYS A 80 15.18 -1.86 -2.75
N ARG A 81 15.52 -1.66 -1.48
CA ARG A 81 16.19 -2.66 -0.65
C ARG A 81 15.33 -3.91 -0.43
N LEU A 82 14.04 -3.72 -0.19
CA LEU A 82 13.09 -4.80 0.07
C LEU A 82 12.31 -5.26 -1.18
N ASN A 83 12.58 -4.66 -2.34
CA ASN A 83 11.83 -4.92 -3.56
C ASN A 83 10.31 -4.79 -3.34
N ILE A 84 9.88 -3.66 -2.73
CA ILE A 84 8.46 -3.41 -2.48
C ILE A 84 7.80 -3.09 -3.83
N ALA A 85 6.96 -4.01 -4.29
CA ALA A 85 6.30 -3.91 -5.58
C ALA A 85 5.01 -3.08 -5.52
N PHE A 86 4.29 -3.15 -4.39
CA PHE A 86 3.01 -2.48 -4.20
C PHE A 86 2.74 -2.30 -2.70
N LEU A 87 1.90 -1.32 -2.35
CA LEU A 87 1.38 -1.13 -1.01
C LEU A 87 -0.15 -1.17 -1.01
N VAL A 88 -0.74 -1.87 -0.06
CA VAL A 88 -2.18 -1.86 0.22
C VAL A 88 -2.45 -1.27 1.60
N HIS A 89 -3.51 -0.46 1.73
CA HIS A 89 -4.01 0.03 3.01
C HIS A 89 -5.35 -0.63 3.31
N GLU A 90 -5.46 -1.28 4.46
CA GLU A 90 -6.58 -2.17 4.81
C GLU A 90 -7.85 -1.43 5.28
N GLY A 91 -7.89 -0.10 5.20
CA GLY A 91 -9.04 0.71 5.62
C GLY A 91 -8.89 1.27 7.02
N ASP A 92 -9.96 1.88 7.53
CA ASP A 92 -9.96 2.71 8.73
C ASP A 92 -8.77 3.70 8.69
N ILE A 93 -8.72 4.44 7.57
CA ILE A 93 -7.67 5.40 7.26
C ILE A 93 -7.78 6.59 8.22
N VAL A 94 -9.02 7.03 8.47
CA VAL A 94 -9.37 8.14 9.36
C VAL A 94 -10.36 7.70 10.44
N GLN A 95 -10.40 8.46 11.55
CA GLN A 95 -11.22 8.08 12.70
C GLN A 95 -12.70 8.52 12.56
N ALA A 96 -12.95 9.65 11.92
CA ALA A 96 -14.28 10.27 11.98
C ALA A 96 -14.77 10.87 10.66
N ASP A 97 -14.16 10.51 9.53
CA ASP A 97 -14.45 11.08 8.22
C ASP A 97 -14.42 12.64 8.21
N ALA A 98 -13.54 13.23 9.04
CA ALA A 98 -13.38 14.67 9.13
C ALA A 98 -12.40 15.21 8.07
N PRO A 99 -12.66 16.39 7.47
CA PRO A 99 -11.77 16.94 6.44
C PRO A 99 -10.32 17.10 6.88
N GLU A 100 -10.06 17.49 8.11
CA GLU A 100 -8.72 17.65 8.68
C GLU A 100 -8.00 16.31 8.86
N GLU A 101 -8.71 15.23 9.20
CA GLU A 101 -8.16 13.89 9.30
C GLU A 101 -7.78 13.36 7.91
N TRP A 102 -8.63 13.57 6.91
CA TRP A 102 -8.35 13.24 5.50
C TRP A 102 -7.17 14.04 4.94
N ALA A 103 -6.99 15.29 5.37
CA ALA A 103 -5.83 16.07 4.96
C ALA A 103 -4.52 15.45 5.47
N ILE A 104 -4.48 14.99 6.72
CA ILE A 104 -3.35 14.26 7.32
C ILE A 104 -3.09 12.96 6.54
N ALA A 105 -4.12 12.16 6.30
CA ALA A 105 -4.00 10.90 5.57
C ALA A 105 -3.47 11.12 4.15
N LYS A 106 -3.99 12.13 3.44
CA LYS A 106 -3.51 12.51 2.10
C LYS A 106 -2.05 12.90 2.11
N GLU A 107 -1.62 13.74 3.07
CA GLU A 107 -0.24 14.16 3.20
C GLU A 107 0.69 12.95 3.45
N ALA A 108 0.33 12.08 4.40
CA ALA A 108 1.10 10.88 4.73
C ALA A 108 1.22 9.93 3.53
N MET A 109 0.12 9.62 2.85
CA MET A 109 0.12 8.72 1.69
C MET A 109 0.82 9.32 0.48
N SER A 110 0.79 10.65 0.30
CA SER A 110 1.48 11.33 -0.81
C SER A 110 3.00 11.20 -0.77
N ILE A 111 3.59 10.80 0.35
CA ILE A 111 5.01 10.46 0.46
C ILE A 111 5.40 9.30 -0.47
N LEU A 112 4.44 8.44 -0.82
CA LEU A 112 4.64 7.29 -1.71
C LEU A 112 4.51 7.64 -3.19
N ASP A 113 3.97 8.82 -3.53
CA ASP A 113 3.73 9.23 -4.92
C ASP A 113 5.02 9.22 -5.75
N GLY A 114 4.98 8.54 -6.89
CA GLY A 114 6.15 8.37 -7.77
C GLY A 114 7.23 7.40 -7.25
N HIS A 115 7.03 6.79 -6.08
CA HIS A 115 7.96 5.83 -5.47
C HIS A 115 7.40 4.41 -5.41
N VAL A 116 6.25 4.23 -4.78
CA VAL A 116 5.61 2.92 -4.61
C VAL A 116 4.15 3.05 -5.02
N PRO A 117 3.66 2.24 -5.98
CA PRO A 117 2.23 2.21 -6.28
C PRO A 117 1.45 1.70 -5.08
N TYR A 118 0.27 2.26 -4.88
CA TYR A 118 -0.57 1.88 -3.74
C TYR A 118 -2.06 1.99 -4.03
N CYS A 119 -2.85 1.25 -3.28
CA CYS A 119 -4.30 1.40 -3.21
C CYS A 119 -4.78 1.49 -1.77
N LEU A 120 -5.98 2.01 -1.62
CA LEU A 120 -6.63 2.26 -0.34
C LEU A 120 -7.99 1.53 -0.34
N CYS A 121 -8.20 0.70 0.67
CA CYS A 121 -9.51 0.15 0.99
C CYS A 121 -10.23 1.11 1.94
N LEU A 122 -11.55 1.14 1.91
CA LEU A 122 -12.32 1.87 2.90
C LEU A 122 -12.71 0.98 4.07
N GLY A 123 -12.42 1.45 5.28
CA GLY A 123 -12.94 0.88 6.51
C GLY A 123 -14.29 1.48 6.91
N ASN A 124 -14.85 1.01 8.00
CA ASN A 124 -16.15 1.51 8.46
C ASN A 124 -16.07 2.95 9.01
N HIS A 125 -14.91 3.36 9.56
CA HIS A 125 -14.68 4.73 10.01
C HIS A 125 -14.58 5.74 8.86
N ASP A 126 -14.17 5.29 7.69
CA ASP A 126 -13.97 6.12 6.51
C ASP A 126 -15.27 6.49 5.78
N MET A 127 -16.38 5.83 6.10
CA MET A 127 -17.64 5.91 5.36
C MET A 127 -18.65 6.87 5.97
N GLY A 128 -18.22 7.76 6.85
CA GLY A 128 -19.05 8.81 7.41
C GLY A 128 -19.76 8.44 8.71
N PHE A 129 -20.37 9.46 9.29
CA PHE A 129 -20.99 9.40 10.61
C PHE A 129 -22.47 9.02 10.53
N GLN A 130 -22.89 8.02 11.29
CA GLN A 130 -24.30 7.68 11.46
C GLN A 130 -24.93 8.51 12.58
N LYS A 131 -25.74 9.51 12.19
CA LYS A 131 -26.51 10.33 13.16
C LYS A 131 -27.50 9.52 13.97
N SER A 132 -28.02 8.41 13.43
CA SER A 132 -29.08 7.61 14.06
C SER A 132 -28.67 6.93 15.37
N ASN A 133 -27.38 6.60 15.53
CA ASN A 133 -26.85 5.92 16.70
C ASN A 133 -25.70 6.68 17.39
N ASN A 134 -25.42 7.90 16.95
CA ASN A 134 -24.36 8.76 17.46
C ASN A 134 -22.98 8.07 17.53
N LYS A 135 -22.67 7.21 16.53
CA LYS A 135 -21.40 6.48 16.43
C LYS A 135 -20.61 6.95 15.24
N TYR A 136 -19.33 7.21 15.45
CA TYR A 136 -18.35 7.26 14.39
C TYR A 136 -18.05 5.84 13.92
N GLY A 137 -17.95 5.65 12.60
CA GLY A 137 -17.73 4.33 12.06
C GLY A 137 -18.87 3.38 12.30
N GLY A 138 -20.09 3.79 11.94
CA GLY A 138 -21.25 2.91 12.02
C GLY A 138 -21.14 1.68 11.15
N ASP A 139 -21.91 0.64 11.46
CA ASP A 139 -21.89 -0.64 10.76
C ASP A 139 -22.14 -0.54 9.24
N ILE A 140 -22.86 0.49 8.80
CA ILE A 140 -23.09 0.79 7.37
C ILE A 140 -23.23 2.30 7.25
N ALA A 141 -22.31 2.93 6.56
CA ALA A 141 -22.39 4.36 6.30
C ALA A 141 -23.61 4.69 5.43
N VAL A 142 -24.37 5.68 5.86
CA VAL A 142 -25.50 6.20 5.08
C VAL A 142 -25.00 6.91 3.83
N ASN A 143 -23.81 7.48 3.90
CA ASN A 143 -23.18 8.17 2.79
C ASN A 143 -21.78 7.62 2.58
N ARG A 144 -21.70 6.53 1.84
CA ARG A 144 -20.44 5.87 1.49
C ARG A 144 -19.55 6.85 0.72
N THR A 145 -18.35 7.14 1.22
CA THR A 145 -17.28 7.83 0.46
C THR A 145 -17.36 9.37 0.42
N THR A 146 -18.04 10.01 1.36
CA THR A 146 -18.24 11.46 1.34
C THR A 146 -16.96 12.26 1.13
N HIS A 147 -15.91 12.03 1.94
CA HIS A 147 -14.67 12.76 1.83
C HIS A 147 -13.56 12.00 1.10
N PHE A 148 -13.56 10.68 1.10
CA PHE A 148 -12.52 9.86 0.46
C PHE A 148 -12.24 10.28 -0.99
N ASN A 149 -13.27 10.33 -1.84
CA ASN A 149 -13.11 10.67 -3.25
C ASN A 149 -12.63 12.11 -3.49
N LYS A 150 -12.79 13.02 -2.51
CA LYS A 150 -12.25 14.37 -2.56
C LYS A 150 -10.74 14.40 -2.31
N TYR A 151 -10.26 13.60 -1.38
CA TYR A 151 -8.85 13.59 -0.97
C TYR A 151 -8.01 12.60 -1.78
N PHE A 152 -8.63 11.52 -2.24
CA PHE A 152 -8.04 10.49 -3.09
C PHE A 152 -8.85 10.33 -4.39
N PRO A 153 -8.87 11.37 -5.24
CA PRO A 153 -9.68 11.37 -6.45
C PRO A 153 -9.18 10.32 -7.45
N ARG A 154 -10.13 9.67 -8.13
CA ARG A 154 -9.86 8.65 -9.16
C ARG A 154 -8.85 9.11 -10.21
N GLU A 155 -8.92 10.38 -10.61
CA GLU A 155 -8.10 10.98 -11.66
C GLU A 155 -6.60 10.93 -11.33
N LYS A 156 -6.23 11.01 -10.04
CA LYS A 156 -4.85 10.86 -9.58
C LYS A 156 -4.32 9.45 -9.92
N TYR A 157 -5.10 8.42 -9.61
CA TYR A 157 -4.70 7.03 -9.80
C TYR A 157 -4.77 6.60 -11.26
N ALA A 158 -5.74 7.11 -12.01
CA ALA A 158 -5.90 6.84 -13.43
C ALA A 158 -4.68 7.24 -14.30
N GLN A 159 -3.75 8.01 -13.74
CA GLN A 159 -2.49 8.37 -14.39
C GLN A 159 -1.37 7.35 -14.13
N THR A 160 -1.56 6.40 -13.25
CA THR A 160 -0.57 5.36 -12.96
C THR A 160 -0.79 4.14 -13.84
N LYS A 161 0.31 3.47 -14.20
CA LYS A 161 0.25 2.27 -15.06
C LYS A 161 -0.39 1.06 -14.38
N GLU A 162 -0.41 1.07 -13.04
CA GLU A 162 -0.99 0.00 -12.23
C GLU A 162 -2.51 0.11 -12.10
N PHE A 163 -3.09 1.27 -12.37
CA PHE A 163 -4.53 1.46 -12.23
C PHE A 163 -5.30 0.79 -13.35
N GLY A 164 -6.24 -0.08 -13.00
CA GLY A 164 -7.06 -0.79 -13.96
C GLY A 164 -8.45 -0.19 -14.16
N GLY A 165 -9.08 0.29 -13.08
CA GLY A 165 -10.40 0.88 -13.17
C GLY A 165 -11.16 0.90 -11.85
N THR A 166 -12.43 1.32 -11.94
CA THR A 166 -13.34 1.45 -10.79
C THR A 166 -14.72 0.92 -11.11
N PHE A 167 -15.48 0.52 -10.08
CA PHE A 167 -16.87 0.16 -10.19
C PHE A 167 -17.72 1.33 -10.69
N ASP A 168 -17.62 2.47 -10.04
CA ASP A 168 -18.24 3.73 -10.51
C ASP A 168 -17.17 4.57 -11.22
N PRO A 169 -17.38 5.00 -12.48
CA PRO A 169 -16.40 5.75 -13.25
C PRO A 169 -16.03 7.12 -12.68
N LYS A 170 -16.80 7.61 -11.72
CA LYS A 170 -16.58 8.91 -11.05
C LYS A 170 -15.99 8.76 -9.65
N ARG A 171 -15.80 7.55 -9.15
CA ARG A 171 -15.44 7.27 -7.75
C ARG A 171 -14.28 6.30 -7.67
N HIS A 172 -13.57 6.33 -6.55
CA HIS A 172 -12.38 5.52 -6.33
C HIS A 172 -12.55 4.45 -5.24
N ASP A 173 -13.66 4.44 -4.56
CA ASP A 173 -13.95 3.59 -3.39
C ASP A 173 -13.99 2.09 -3.67
N ASN A 174 -14.27 1.69 -4.90
CA ASN A 174 -14.15 0.32 -5.37
C ASN A 174 -13.32 0.34 -6.64
N SER A 175 -12.11 -0.19 -6.57
CA SER A 175 -11.12 -0.05 -7.61
C SER A 175 -10.30 -1.33 -7.78
N TRP A 176 -9.66 -1.49 -8.93
CA TRP A 176 -8.72 -2.57 -9.14
C TRP A 176 -7.42 -2.08 -9.77
N TYR A 177 -6.36 -2.81 -9.47
CA TYR A 177 -5.01 -2.51 -9.88
C TYR A 177 -4.32 -3.77 -10.35
N HIS A 178 -3.27 -3.63 -11.14
CA HIS A 178 -2.42 -4.75 -11.55
C HIS A 178 -0.95 -4.37 -11.43
N PHE A 179 -0.10 -5.36 -11.18
CA PHE A 179 1.33 -5.20 -11.18
C PHE A 179 2.03 -6.53 -11.47
N ASP A 180 3.24 -6.44 -11.99
CA ASP A 180 4.08 -7.61 -12.24
C ASP A 180 5.20 -7.66 -11.19
N ALA A 181 5.39 -8.83 -10.57
CA ALA A 181 6.47 -9.06 -9.61
C ALA A 181 6.92 -10.51 -9.62
N ALA A 182 8.22 -10.75 -9.51
CA ALA A 182 8.83 -12.09 -9.49
C ALA A 182 8.37 -13.00 -10.65
N GLY A 183 8.19 -12.43 -11.85
CA GLY A 183 7.72 -13.15 -13.03
C GLY A 183 6.24 -13.55 -13.02
N MET A 184 5.45 -12.99 -12.12
CA MET A 184 4.02 -13.26 -11.96
C MET A 184 3.21 -11.98 -12.12
N LYS A 185 1.98 -12.13 -12.65
CA LYS A 185 0.99 -11.06 -12.75
C LYS A 185 0.09 -11.08 -11.52
N PHE A 186 -0.16 -9.93 -10.94
CA PHE A 186 -1.04 -9.75 -9.79
C PHE A 186 -2.17 -8.78 -10.10
N LEU A 187 -3.34 -9.09 -9.58
CA LEU A 187 -4.54 -8.26 -9.61
C LEU A 187 -4.93 -7.95 -8.17
N ILE A 188 -5.06 -6.68 -7.82
CA ILE A 188 -5.62 -6.24 -6.55
C ILE A 188 -7.01 -5.69 -6.81
N VAL A 189 -8.02 -6.24 -6.12
CA VAL A 189 -9.39 -5.73 -6.14
C VAL A 189 -9.71 -5.17 -4.77
N SER A 190 -9.76 -3.82 -4.67
CA SER A 190 -10.03 -3.09 -3.43
C SER A 190 -11.51 -2.76 -3.36
N LEU A 191 -12.16 -3.23 -2.31
CA LEU A 191 -13.61 -3.15 -2.13
C LEU A 191 -13.94 -2.33 -0.89
N GLU A 192 -15.06 -1.63 -0.94
CA GLU A 192 -15.64 -0.93 0.20
C GLU A 192 -15.87 -1.88 1.39
N CYS A 193 -15.89 -1.36 2.59
CA CYS A 193 -16.25 -2.13 3.80
C CYS A 193 -17.67 -2.70 3.65
N LYS A 194 -17.80 -4.02 3.88
CA LYS A 194 -19.07 -4.75 3.65
C LYS A 194 -19.63 -4.48 2.24
N PRO A 195 -18.94 -4.95 1.21
CA PRO A 195 -19.28 -4.63 -0.17
C PRO A 195 -20.69 -5.10 -0.51
N ARG A 196 -21.39 -4.30 -1.30
CA ARG A 196 -22.73 -4.60 -1.82
C ARG A 196 -22.67 -5.70 -2.89
N ASP A 197 -23.79 -6.39 -3.11
CA ASP A 197 -23.85 -7.50 -4.07
C ASP A 197 -23.43 -7.05 -5.48
N GLU A 198 -23.88 -5.88 -5.94
CA GLU A 198 -23.50 -5.34 -7.25
C GLU A 198 -22.00 -5.05 -7.37
N VAL A 199 -21.33 -4.70 -6.26
CA VAL A 199 -19.88 -4.50 -6.21
C VAL A 199 -19.15 -5.85 -6.26
N LEU A 200 -19.69 -6.87 -5.58
CA LEU A 200 -19.15 -8.24 -5.66
C LEU A 200 -19.32 -8.82 -7.05
N ASP A 201 -20.45 -8.60 -7.71
CA ASP A 201 -20.68 -9.03 -9.10
C ASP A 201 -19.71 -8.35 -10.08
N TRP A 202 -19.44 -7.06 -9.88
CA TRP A 202 -18.42 -6.35 -10.64
C TRP A 202 -17.03 -6.91 -10.38
N ALA A 203 -16.67 -7.14 -9.12
CA ALA A 203 -15.38 -7.71 -8.76
C ALA A 203 -15.16 -9.09 -9.41
N ASN A 204 -16.18 -9.94 -9.41
CA ASN A 204 -16.16 -11.25 -10.08
C ASN A 204 -15.92 -11.13 -11.60
N LYS A 205 -16.53 -10.13 -12.26
CA LYS A 205 -16.27 -9.86 -13.68
C LYS A 205 -14.84 -9.42 -13.92
N VAL A 206 -14.31 -8.49 -13.11
CA VAL A 206 -12.91 -8.06 -13.19
C VAL A 206 -11.96 -9.25 -13.05
N VAL A 207 -12.19 -10.13 -12.08
CA VAL A 207 -11.37 -11.34 -11.89
C VAL A 207 -11.47 -12.28 -13.11
N ALA A 208 -12.67 -12.51 -13.64
CA ALA A 208 -12.88 -13.39 -14.78
C ALA A 208 -12.20 -12.88 -16.08
N GLU A 209 -12.09 -11.55 -16.22
CA GLU A 209 -11.41 -10.91 -17.37
C GLU A 209 -9.87 -11.00 -17.25
N HIS A 210 -9.33 -11.41 -16.09
CA HIS A 210 -7.89 -11.48 -15.82
C HIS A 210 -7.42 -12.86 -15.37
N PRO A 211 -7.68 -13.95 -16.16
CA PRO A 211 -7.46 -15.33 -15.72
C PRO A 211 -5.99 -15.68 -15.46
N GLU A 212 -5.05 -14.88 -15.97
CA GLU A 212 -3.61 -15.11 -15.77
C GLU A 212 -3.06 -14.45 -14.49
N HIS A 213 -3.87 -13.65 -13.81
CA HIS A 213 -3.42 -12.91 -12.62
C HIS A 213 -3.69 -13.68 -11.34
N ARG A 214 -2.77 -13.54 -10.37
CA ARG A 214 -3.00 -13.91 -8.99
C ARG A 214 -3.78 -12.81 -8.31
N VAL A 215 -4.96 -13.14 -7.81
CA VAL A 215 -5.90 -12.17 -7.25
C VAL A 215 -5.65 -11.96 -5.77
N ILE A 216 -5.58 -10.70 -5.38
CA ILE A 216 -5.59 -10.24 -3.98
C ILE A 216 -6.86 -9.42 -3.81
N VAL A 217 -7.78 -9.91 -2.99
CA VAL A 217 -8.99 -9.18 -2.61
C VAL A 217 -8.71 -8.42 -1.33
N LEU A 218 -8.89 -7.12 -1.38
CA LEU A 218 -8.71 -6.22 -0.25
C LEU A 218 -10.07 -5.68 0.19
N THR A 219 -10.44 -5.93 1.43
CA THR A 219 -11.63 -5.36 2.08
C THR A 219 -11.41 -5.31 3.59
N HIS A 220 -11.90 -4.26 4.24
CA HIS A 220 -11.63 -4.01 5.66
C HIS A 220 -12.28 -5.03 6.60
N ALA A 221 -13.48 -5.52 6.30
CA ALA A 221 -14.21 -6.44 7.17
C ALA A 221 -14.75 -7.63 6.38
N TYR A 222 -14.01 -8.72 6.38
CA TYR A 222 -14.38 -9.97 5.70
C TYR A 222 -14.99 -11.00 6.64
N MET A 223 -14.42 -11.17 7.85
CA MET A 223 -14.88 -12.14 8.82
C MET A 223 -15.42 -11.45 10.07
N ARG A 224 -16.51 -11.99 10.63
CA ARG A 224 -16.95 -11.63 11.98
C ARG A 224 -16.51 -12.73 12.95
N ALA A 225 -16.01 -12.34 14.11
CA ALA A 225 -15.94 -13.26 15.25
C ALA A 225 -17.37 -13.60 15.65
N ASN A 226 -17.70 -14.89 15.68
CA ASN A 226 -18.97 -15.39 16.22
C ASN A 226 -18.95 -15.32 17.74
#